data_1d9b3d9909cc49ac8b5cb90585a4c518
#
_entry.id   1d9b3d9909cc49ac8b5cb90585a4c518
#
_cell.length_a   1.000
_cell.length_b   1.000
_cell.length_c   1.000
_cell.angle_alpha   90.00
_cell.angle_beta   90.00
_cell.angle_gamma   90.00
#
_symmetry.space_group_name_H-M   'P 1'
#
loop_
_entity.id
_entity.type
_entity.pdbx_description
1 polymer ?
#
loop_
_entity_poly.entity_id
_entity_poly.type
_entity_poly.pdbx_seq_one_letter_code
_entity_poly.pdbx_strand_id
1 'polypeptide(L)'
;MPTTPHVEKHFTAGAAIRDIVIGMSDGLTVPFALAAGLTGAVDSAAIILTAGFAEIAAGSIAMGLGGYLAAKSDAEHYASELAREHHEIGHTPETEREEVAMIFESYGLTEAEVAPIVEALSRRPDSWAEFMMRFELGLEKPDPKRALISALTIAGAYIAGGIIPLAPYMATANAQTALIYSALATLIALFIFGYI
;
A
#
# COMPACT_ATOMS: atom_id res chain seq x y z
N MET A 1 8.50 -16.50 -32.78
CA MET A 1 8.91 -16.19 -31.40
C MET A 1 7.62 -15.86 -30.65
N PRO A 2 7.32 -16.47 -29.54
CA PRO A 2 6.20 -16.02 -28.71
C PRO A 2 6.54 -14.63 -28.17
N THR A 3 5.76 -13.65 -28.56
CA THR A 3 6.04 -12.23 -28.34
C THR A 3 5.44 -11.68 -27.05
N THR A 4 4.84 -12.52 -26.22
CA THR A 4 4.32 -12.11 -24.92
C THR A 4 4.63 -13.18 -23.89
N PRO A 5 5.38 -12.88 -22.82
CA PRO A 5 5.33 -13.70 -21.63
C PRO A 5 3.88 -13.77 -21.20
N HIS A 6 3.40 -14.95 -20.82
CA HIS A 6 2.10 -15.12 -20.17
C HIS A 6 2.16 -14.41 -18.81
N VAL A 7 1.87 -13.13 -18.83
CA VAL A 7 1.70 -12.34 -17.62
C VAL A 7 0.28 -12.58 -17.16
N GLU A 8 0.10 -13.56 -16.28
CA GLU A 8 -1.12 -13.58 -15.49
C GLU A 8 -1.21 -12.24 -14.76
N LYS A 9 -2.27 -11.50 -15.03
CA LYS A 9 -2.60 -10.31 -14.23
C LYS A 9 -3.02 -10.79 -12.85
N HIS A 10 -2.04 -11.16 -12.02
CA HIS A 10 -2.30 -11.35 -10.62
C HIS A 10 -2.86 -10.03 -10.07
N PHE A 11 -3.94 -10.17 -9.41
CA PHE A 11 -4.80 -9.22 -8.77
C PHE A 11 -4.03 -8.02 -8.16
N THR A 12 -3.81 -6.98 -8.93
CA THR A 12 -3.25 -5.69 -8.48
C THR A 12 -4.15 -5.01 -7.44
N ALA A 13 -5.34 -5.57 -7.20
CA ALA A 13 -6.26 -5.10 -6.17
C ALA A 13 -5.73 -5.30 -4.74
N GLY A 14 -4.77 -6.19 -4.48
CA GLY A 14 -4.22 -6.37 -3.13
C GLY A 14 -3.63 -5.09 -2.55
N ALA A 15 -2.89 -4.33 -3.35
CA ALA A 15 -2.33 -3.06 -2.91
C ALA A 15 -3.40 -1.96 -2.74
N ALA A 16 -4.39 -1.91 -3.64
CA ALA A 16 -5.49 -0.96 -3.52
C ALA A 16 -6.42 -1.28 -2.35
N ILE A 17 -6.70 -2.56 -2.11
CA ILE A 17 -7.46 -3.01 -0.93
C ILE A 17 -6.73 -2.61 0.35
N ARG A 18 -5.43 -2.85 0.44
CA ARG A 18 -4.62 -2.42 1.59
C ARG A 18 -4.74 -0.92 1.84
N ASP A 19 -4.65 -0.10 0.79
CA ASP A 19 -4.78 1.35 0.88
C ASP A 19 -6.18 1.77 1.37
N ILE A 20 -7.24 1.12 0.87
CA ILE A 20 -8.62 1.34 1.34
C ILE A 20 -8.74 0.96 2.82
N VAL A 21 -8.18 -0.18 3.23
CA VAL A 21 -8.21 -0.64 4.62
C VAL A 21 -7.53 0.37 5.54
N ILE A 22 -6.34 0.84 5.17
CA ILE A 22 -5.59 1.83 5.95
C ILE A 22 -6.41 3.13 6.09
N GLY A 23 -6.86 3.70 4.99
CA GLY A 23 -7.60 4.97 5.01
C GLY A 23 -8.94 4.86 5.73
N MET A 24 -9.69 3.78 5.51
CA MET A 24 -11.00 3.57 6.13
C MET A 24 -10.90 3.33 7.65
N SER A 25 -9.92 2.54 8.10
CA SER A 25 -9.73 2.24 9.52
C SER A 25 -9.47 3.51 10.33
N ASP A 26 -8.54 4.34 9.87
CA ASP A 26 -8.22 5.59 10.54
C ASP A 26 -9.35 6.63 10.38
N GLY A 27 -9.95 6.70 9.18
CA GLY A 27 -11.10 7.58 8.94
C GLY A 27 -12.30 7.28 9.83
N LEU A 28 -12.58 6.00 10.12
CA LEU A 28 -13.66 5.61 11.04
C LEU A 28 -13.33 5.92 12.52
N THR A 29 -12.07 5.78 12.92
CA THR A 29 -11.69 5.80 14.33
C THR A 29 -11.28 7.19 14.83
N VAL A 30 -10.48 7.94 14.05
CA VAL A 30 -9.91 9.21 14.51
C VAL A 30 -10.99 10.32 14.62
N PRO A 31 -11.83 10.56 13.59
CA PRO A 31 -12.94 11.52 13.71
C PRO A 31 -13.96 11.13 14.78
N PHE A 32 -14.22 9.81 14.94
CA PHE A 32 -15.07 9.31 16.04
C PHE A 32 -14.49 9.67 17.41
N ALA A 33 -13.20 9.38 17.64
CA ALA A 33 -12.56 9.65 18.92
C ALA A 33 -12.54 11.15 19.24
N LEU A 34 -12.28 11.99 18.25
CA LEU A 34 -12.35 13.44 18.41
C LEU A 34 -13.77 13.93 18.76
N ALA A 35 -14.77 13.47 18.01
CA ALA A 35 -16.17 13.85 18.25
C ALA A 35 -16.65 13.36 19.62
N ALA A 36 -16.30 12.15 20.02
CA ALA A 36 -16.64 11.60 21.35
C ALA A 36 -15.97 12.39 22.47
N GLY A 37 -14.67 12.73 22.33
CA GLY A 37 -13.96 13.54 23.32
C GLY A 37 -14.55 14.95 23.46
N LEU A 38 -14.86 15.61 22.35
CA LEU A 38 -15.48 16.93 22.37
C LEU A 38 -16.89 16.90 22.94
N THR A 39 -17.69 15.84 22.71
CA THR A 39 -19.04 15.71 23.29
C THR A 39 -19.00 15.69 24.82
N GLY A 40 -17.92 15.23 25.44
CA GLY A 40 -17.70 15.30 26.89
C GLY A 40 -17.37 16.70 27.41
N ALA A 41 -16.97 17.63 26.54
CA ALA A 41 -16.49 18.97 26.90
C ALA A 41 -17.44 20.09 26.47
N VAL A 42 -18.23 19.90 25.40
CA VAL A 42 -19.11 20.93 24.82
C VAL A 42 -20.44 20.33 24.38
N ASP A 43 -21.52 21.07 24.56
CA ASP A 43 -22.87 20.67 24.15
C ASP A 43 -23.24 21.09 22.71
N SER A 44 -22.30 21.68 21.97
CA SER A 44 -22.55 22.22 20.64
C SER A 44 -22.13 21.22 19.53
N ALA A 45 -23.12 20.62 18.88
CA ALA A 45 -22.90 19.78 17.70
C ALA A 45 -22.17 20.54 16.57
N ALA A 46 -22.38 21.85 16.43
CA ALA A 46 -21.70 22.67 15.42
C ALA A 46 -20.18 22.76 15.65
N ILE A 47 -19.74 22.88 16.90
CA ILE A 47 -18.31 22.90 17.25
C ILE A 47 -17.69 21.53 16.97
N ILE A 48 -18.38 20.45 17.34
CA ILE A 48 -17.94 19.07 17.12
C ILE A 48 -17.79 18.81 15.61
N LEU A 49 -18.77 19.21 14.80
CA LEU A 49 -18.72 19.07 13.35
C LEU A 49 -17.57 19.87 12.73
N THR A 50 -17.40 21.12 13.15
CA THR A 50 -16.31 21.96 12.63
C THR A 50 -14.95 21.34 12.92
N ALA A 51 -14.72 20.86 14.14
CA ALA A 51 -13.50 20.18 14.52
C ALA A 51 -13.33 18.83 13.76
N GLY A 52 -14.40 18.06 13.63
CA GLY A 52 -14.40 16.80 12.93
C GLY A 52 -14.09 16.95 11.44
N PHE A 53 -14.67 17.94 10.76
CA PHE A 53 -14.32 18.22 9.35
C PHE A 53 -12.90 18.76 9.19
N ALA A 54 -12.42 19.57 10.11
CA ALA A 54 -11.03 20.04 10.11
C ALA A 54 -10.06 18.84 10.30
N GLU A 55 -10.41 17.92 11.16
CA GLU A 55 -9.66 16.68 11.37
C GLU A 55 -9.66 15.81 10.11
N ILE A 56 -10.83 15.54 9.49
CA ILE A 56 -10.90 14.78 8.24
C ILE A 56 -10.03 15.41 7.16
N ALA A 57 -10.07 16.72 7.01
CA ALA A 57 -9.24 17.42 6.03
C ALA A 57 -7.74 17.22 6.32
N ALA A 58 -7.31 17.43 7.55
CA ALA A 58 -5.90 17.26 7.95
C ALA A 58 -5.45 15.81 7.86
N GLY A 59 -6.26 14.88 8.36
CA GLY A 59 -5.98 13.44 8.37
C GLY A 59 -5.89 12.85 6.96
N SER A 60 -6.83 13.22 6.07
CA SER A 60 -6.81 12.74 4.69
C SER A 60 -5.56 13.22 3.92
N ILE A 61 -5.13 14.46 4.15
CA ILE A 61 -3.88 14.98 3.56
C ILE A 61 -2.67 14.25 4.13
N ALA A 62 -2.58 14.09 5.44
CA ALA A 62 -1.46 13.44 6.11
C ALA A 62 -1.32 11.97 5.68
N MET A 63 -2.43 11.23 5.70
CA MET A 63 -2.47 9.81 5.34
C MET A 63 -2.22 9.59 3.84
N GLY A 64 -2.82 10.43 2.99
CA GLY A 64 -2.57 10.40 1.55
C GLY A 64 -1.11 10.70 1.20
N LEU A 65 -0.50 11.70 1.85
CA LEU A 65 0.92 12.02 1.67
C LEU A 65 1.81 10.86 2.16
N GLY A 66 1.47 10.24 3.30
CA GLY A 66 2.16 9.04 3.80
C GLY A 66 2.16 7.91 2.78
N GLY A 67 0.99 7.62 2.19
CA GLY A 67 0.87 6.61 1.13
C GLY A 67 1.67 6.94 -0.13
N TYR A 68 1.68 8.22 -0.52
CA TYR A 68 2.51 8.70 -1.63
C TYR A 68 3.99 8.45 -1.38
N LEU A 69 4.49 8.87 -0.21
CA LEU A 69 5.91 8.78 0.15
C LEU A 69 6.35 7.33 0.30
N ALA A 70 5.52 6.46 0.88
CA ALA A 70 5.81 5.03 0.98
C ALA A 70 5.98 4.40 -0.40
N ALA A 71 5.01 4.57 -1.29
CA ALA A 71 5.09 4.01 -2.64
C ALA A 71 6.22 4.62 -3.48
N LYS A 72 6.57 5.89 -3.25
CA LYS A 72 7.72 6.54 -3.87
C LYS A 72 9.04 5.96 -3.37
N SER A 73 9.15 5.72 -2.06
CA SER A 73 10.32 5.09 -1.45
C SER A 73 10.55 3.68 -1.99
N ASP A 74 9.48 2.88 -2.15
CA ASP A 74 9.56 1.54 -2.76
C ASP A 74 10.10 1.62 -4.20
N ALA A 75 9.65 2.60 -4.98
CA ALA A 75 10.12 2.80 -6.34
C ALA A 75 11.59 3.25 -6.42
N GLU A 76 12.01 4.13 -5.50
CA GLU A 76 13.40 4.58 -5.40
C GLU A 76 14.31 3.44 -4.94
N HIS A 77 13.86 2.63 -3.99
CA HIS A 77 14.58 1.42 -3.55
C HIS A 77 14.77 0.45 -4.72
N TYR A 78 13.68 0.11 -5.44
CA TYR A 78 13.77 -0.74 -6.63
C TYR A 78 14.79 -0.21 -7.64
N ALA A 79 14.76 1.08 -7.93
CA ALA A 79 15.68 1.69 -8.90
C ALA A 79 17.14 1.64 -8.42
N SER A 80 17.37 1.82 -7.11
CA SER A 80 18.72 1.72 -6.51
C SER A 80 19.27 0.30 -6.58
N GLU A 81 18.43 -0.70 -6.22
CA GLU A 81 18.86 -2.10 -6.29
C GLU A 81 19.11 -2.55 -7.74
N LEU A 82 18.25 -2.16 -8.68
CA LEU A 82 18.45 -2.46 -10.09
C LEU A 82 19.77 -1.87 -10.63
N ALA A 83 20.13 -0.66 -10.21
CA ALA A 83 21.40 -0.06 -10.58
C ALA A 83 22.59 -0.81 -9.95
N ARG A 84 22.44 -1.33 -8.72
CA ARG A 84 23.43 -2.16 -8.05
C ARG A 84 23.62 -3.48 -8.79
N GLU A 85 22.55 -4.18 -9.14
CA GLU A 85 22.60 -5.43 -9.90
C GLU A 85 23.33 -5.26 -11.24
N HIS A 86 23.03 -4.20 -11.99
CA HIS A 86 23.76 -3.91 -13.21
C HIS A 86 25.25 -3.65 -12.98
N HIS A 87 25.61 -3.03 -11.87
CA HIS A 87 27.01 -2.80 -11.51
C HIS A 87 27.71 -4.12 -11.17
N GLU A 88 27.10 -4.99 -10.38
CA GLU A 88 27.62 -6.29 -9.94
C GLU A 88 27.80 -7.24 -11.15
N ILE A 89 26.80 -7.35 -12.02
CA ILE A 89 26.88 -8.09 -13.30
C ILE A 89 28.07 -7.62 -14.14
N GLY A 90 28.39 -6.32 -14.12
CA GLY A 90 29.52 -5.77 -14.89
C GLY A 90 30.87 -5.98 -14.24
N HIS A 91 30.97 -6.10 -12.92
CA HIS A 91 32.23 -6.13 -12.17
C HIS A 91 32.56 -7.50 -11.57
N THR A 92 31.55 -8.26 -11.18
CA THR A 92 31.67 -9.58 -10.54
C THR A 92 30.80 -10.64 -11.22
N PRO A 93 30.86 -10.79 -12.56
CA PRO A 93 29.92 -11.64 -13.31
C PRO A 93 29.96 -13.12 -12.91
N GLU A 94 31.09 -13.62 -12.40
CA GLU A 94 31.18 -15.01 -11.97
C GLU A 94 30.39 -15.26 -10.68
N THR A 95 30.45 -14.34 -9.72
CA THR A 95 29.65 -14.42 -8.50
C THR A 95 28.14 -14.39 -8.82
N GLU A 96 27.74 -13.47 -9.68
CA GLU A 96 26.35 -13.35 -10.14
C GLU A 96 25.84 -14.60 -10.87
N ARG A 97 26.73 -15.30 -11.61
CA ARG A 97 26.39 -16.60 -12.22
C ARG A 97 26.18 -17.69 -11.18
N GLU A 98 27.01 -17.71 -10.13
CA GLU A 98 26.87 -18.64 -9.03
C GLU A 98 25.56 -18.43 -8.28
N GLU A 99 25.16 -17.17 -8.08
CA GLU A 99 23.89 -16.81 -7.41
C GLU A 99 22.67 -17.25 -8.24
N VAL A 100 22.68 -17.03 -9.56
CA VAL A 100 21.64 -17.59 -10.45
C VAL A 100 21.59 -19.11 -10.35
N ALA A 101 22.75 -19.78 -10.32
CA ALA A 101 22.82 -21.22 -10.20
C ALA A 101 22.21 -21.71 -8.87
N MET A 102 22.60 -21.09 -7.76
CA MET A 102 22.05 -21.40 -6.42
C MET A 102 20.53 -21.25 -6.36
N ILE A 103 19.95 -20.24 -7.01
CA ILE A 103 18.51 -20.07 -7.07
C ILE A 103 17.84 -21.28 -7.72
N PHE A 104 18.30 -21.70 -8.91
CA PHE A 104 17.73 -22.88 -9.59
C PHE A 104 17.98 -24.20 -8.86
N GLU A 105 19.15 -24.37 -8.25
CA GLU A 105 19.50 -25.55 -7.44
C GLU A 105 18.59 -25.65 -6.20
N SER A 106 18.18 -24.53 -5.62
CA SER A 106 17.21 -24.51 -4.52
C SER A 106 15.84 -25.09 -4.91
N TYR A 107 15.51 -25.05 -6.21
CA TYR A 107 14.33 -25.71 -6.78
C TYR A 107 14.56 -27.16 -7.20
N GLY A 108 15.75 -27.72 -6.94
CA GLY A 108 16.07 -29.12 -7.17
C GLY A 108 16.67 -29.43 -8.55
N LEU A 109 17.07 -28.42 -9.33
CA LEU A 109 17.78 -28.63 -10.59
C LEU A 109 19.24 -29.02 -10.30
N THR A 110 19.79 -29.87 -11.16
CA THR A 110 21.21 -30.24 -11.12
C THR A 110 22.07 -29.20 -11.83
N GLU A 111 23.35 -29.13 -11.47
CA GLU A 111 24.32 -28.23 -12.11
C GLU A 111 24.32 -28.37 -13.65
N ALA A 112 24.20 -29.60 -14.18
CA ALA A 112 24.15 -29.86 -15.62
C ALA A 112 22.90 -29.27 -16.31
N GLU A 113 21.78 -29.18 -15.58
CA GLU A 113 20.53 -28.58 -16.08
C GLU A 113 20.57 -27.04 -15.97
N VAL A 114 21.26 -26.52 -14.97
CA VAL A 114 21.36 -25.08 -14.69
C VAL A 114 22.36 -24.37 -15.58
N ALA A 115 23.51 -25.00 -15.85
CA ALA A 115 24.60 -24.37 -16.61
C ALA A 115 24.17 -23.73 -17.96
N PRO A 116 23.33 -24.36 -18.81
CA PRO A 116 22.89 -23.72 -20.05
C PRO A 116 21.93 -22.55 -19.81
N ILE A 117 21.20 -22.54 -18.69
CA ILE A 117 20.30 -21.44 -18.32
C ILE A 117 21.12 -20.21 -17.92
N VAL A 118 22.09 -20.40 -17.02
CA VAL A 118 23.02 -19.35 -16.55
C VAL A 118 23.75 -18.73 -17.74
N GLU A 119 24.31 -19.56 -18.64
CA GLU A 119 25.01 -19.10 -19.83
C GLU A 119 24.09 -18.30 -20.78
N ALA A 120 22.84 -18.73 -20.95
CA ALA A 120 21.88 -18.01 -21.79
C ALA A 120 21.45 -16.68 -21.17
N LEU A 121 21.30 -16.60 -19.83
CA LEU A 121 20.92 -15.41 -19.11
C LEU A 121 22.06 -14.40 -19.08
N SER A 122 23.30 -14.82 -18.84
CA SER A 122 24.48 -13.97 -18.77
C SER A 122 24.79 -13.19 -20.07
N ARG A 123 24.26 -13.65 -21.20
CA ARG A 123 24.32 -12.92 -22.48
C ARG A 123 23.33 -11.77 -22.61
N ARG A 124 22.47 -11.56 -21.61
CA ARG A 124 21.36 -10.60 -21.62
C ARG A 124 21.34 -9.82 -20.28
N PRO A 125 22.24 -8.83 -20.11
CA PRO A 125 22.41 -8.15 -18.82
C PRO A 125 21.12 -7.58 -18.23
N ASP A 126 20.24 -6.99 -19.03
CA ASP A 126 18.98 -6.44 -18.55
C ASP A 126 18.04 -7.53 -18.02
N SER A 127 17.92 -8.65 -18.75
CA SER A 127 17.10 -9.78 -18.32
C SER A 127 17.71 -10.50 -17.11
N TRP A 128 19.03 -10.49 -16.99
CA TRP A 128 19.74 -11.03 -15.85
C TRP A 128 19.47 -10.19 -14.60
N ALA A 129 19.65 -8.88 -14.67
CA ALA A 129 19.32 -7.98 -13.57
C ALA A 129 17.82 -8.10 -13.17
N GLU A 130 16.89 -8.13 -14.14
CA GLU A 130 15.46 -8.35 -13.84
C GLU A 130 15.19 -9.71 -13.15
N PHE A 131 15.96 -10.75 -13.50
CA PHE A 131 15.88 -12.06 -12.85
C PHE A 131 16.36 -11.98 -11.41
N MET A 132 17.52 -11.38 -11.13
CA MET A 132 18.07 -11.20 -9.79
C MET A 132 17.13 -10.37 -8.91
N MET A 133 16.65 -9.22 -9.42
CA MET A 133 15.65 -8.39 -8.72
C MET A 133 14.45 -9.20 -8.22
N ARG A 134 13.95 -10.13 -9.05
CA ARG A 134 12.74 -10.88 -8.72
C ARG A 134 13.00 -12.10 -7.84
N PHE A 135 14.02 -12.88 -8.15
CA PHE A 135 14.20 -14.21 -7.57
C PHE A 135 15.20 -14.24 -6.42
N GLU A 136 16.15 -13.31 -6.37
CA GLU A 136 17.06 -13.14 -5.27
C GLU A 136 16.51 -12.13 -4.27
N LEU A 137 16.23 -10.90 -4.72
CA LEU A 137 15.81 -9.80 -3.86
C LEU A 137 14.30 -9.77 -3.57
N GLY A 138 13.49 -10.54 -4.31
CA GLY A 138 12.04 -10.56 -4.15
C GLY A 138 11.36 -9.23 -4.51
N LEU A 139 12.00 -8.41 -5.34
CA LEU A 139 11.53 -7.08 -5.72
C LEU A 139 10.82 -7.13 -7.07
N GLU A 140 9.61 -6.60 -7.12
CA GLU A 140 8.86 -6.44 -8.36
C GLU A 140 8.88 -4.98 -8.83
N LYS A 141 8.93 -4.80 -10.14
CA LYS A 141 8.94 -3.46 -10.75
C LYS A 141 7.68 -2.69 -10.38
N PRO A 142 7.80 -1.57 -9.67
CA PRO A 142 6.64 -0.79 -9.23
C PRO A 142 5.95 -0.10 -10.41
N ASP A 143 4.61 0.00 -10.32
CA ASP A 143 3.84 0.81 -11.28
C ASP A 143 4.22 2.30 -11.10
N PRO A 144 4.60 3.02 -12.16
CA PRO A 144 4.92 4.44 -12.07
C PRO A 144 3.81 5.33 -11.49
N LYS A 145 2.56 4.88 -11.57
CA LYS A 145 1.39 5.58 -11.04
C LYS A 145 1.05 5.21 -9.59
N ARG A 146 1.74 4.20 -9.03
CA ARG A 146 1.41 3.62 -7.72
C ARG A 146 1.36 4.67 -6.61
N ALA A 147 2.32 5.59 -6.58
CA ALA A 147 2.39 6.62 -5.54
C ALA A 147 1.16 7.54 -5.54
N LEU A 148 0.73 8.01 -6.72
CA LEU A 148 -0.44 8.88 -6.82
C LEU A 148 -1.74 8.12 -6.54
N ILE A 149 -1.85 6.87 -7.04
CA ILE A 149 -3.02 6.01 -6.79
C ILE A 149 -3.14 5.72 -5.29
N SER A 150 -2.05 5.36 -4.61
CA SER A 150 -2.03 5.12 -3.17
C SER A 150 -2.49 6.35 -2.38
N ALA A 151 -1.92 7.52 -2.69
CA ALA A 151 -2.27 8.77 -2.05
C ALA A 151 -3.78 9.07 -2.13
N LEU A 152 -4.33 9.00 -3.36
CA LEU A 152 -5.74 9.31 -3.60
C LEU A 152 -6.68 8.26 -3.00
N THR A 153 -6.29 6.99 -3.03
CA THR A 153 -7.09 5.90 -2.46
C THR A 153 -7.15 6.00 -0.94
N ILE A 154 -6.01 6.19 -0.26
CA ILE A 154 -5.96 6.34 1.19
C ILE A 154 -6.72 7.58 1.63
N ALA A 155 -6.45 8.75 0.99
CA ALA A 155 -7.14 10.00 1.33
C ALA A 155 -8.66 9.90 1.12
N GLY A 156 -9.08 9.33 -0.02
CA GLY A 156 -10.50 9.14 -0.32
C GLY A 156 -11.20 8.18 0.66
N ALA A 157 -10.54 7.07 1.01
CA ALA A 157 -11.04 6.13 1.99
C ALA A 157 -11.13 6.76 3.40
N TYR A 158 -10.13 7.58 3.78
CA TYR A 158 -10.15 8.32 5.04
C TYR A 158 -11.34 9.27 5.12
N ILE A 159 -11.59 10.06 4.06
CA ILE A 159 -12.72 10.99 3.99
C ILE A 159 -14.05 10.22 4.11
N ALA A 160 -14.19 9.14 3.33
CA ALA A 160 -15.39 8.32 3.35
C ALA A 160 -15.65 7.72 4.74
N GLY A 161 -14.60 7.18 5.38
CA GLY A 161 -14.66 6.66 6.75
C GLY A 161 -15.04 7.73 7.77
N GLY A 162 -14.44 8.91 7.68
CA GLY A 162 -14.62 10.01 8.63
C GLY A 162 -16.01 10.65 8.62
N ILE A 163 -16.69 10.61 7.46
CA ILE A 163 -18.07 11.10 7.36
C ILE A 163 -19.03 10.23 8.19
N ILE A 164 -18.80 8.91 8.31
CA ILE A 164 -19.70 7.99 9.01
C ILE A 164 -19.90 8.37 10.48
N PRO A 165 -18.87 8.54 11.31
CA PRO A 165 -19.04 8.96 12.71
C PRO A 165 -19.57 10.40 12.85
N LEU A 166 -19.38 11.29 11.88
CA LEU A 166 -19.87 12.65 11.95
C LEU A 166 -21.33 12.81 11.47
N ALA A 167 -21.84 11.88 10.66
CA ALA A 167 -23.19 11.94 10.12
C ALA A 167 -24.30 12.11 11.18
N PRO A 168 -24.28 11.42 12.36
CA PRO A 168 -25.27 11.65 13.40
C PRO A 168 -25.26 13.07 13.99
N TYR A 169 -24.09 13.71 14.05
CA TYR A 169 -23.97 15.10 14.51
C TYR A 169 -24.53 16.11 13.51
N MET A 170 -24.61 15.73 12.22
CA MET A 170 -25.30 16.54 11.20
C MET A 170 -26.83 16.41 11.30
N ALA A 171 -27.31 15.25 11.78
CA ALA A 171 -28.73 14.93 11.82
C ALA A 171 -29.44 15.34 13.11
N THR A 172 -28.69 15.57 14.21
CA THR A 172 -29.27 15.91 15.53
C THR A 172 -28.50 17.03 16.21
N ALA A 173 -29.26 17.97 16.81
CA ALA A 173 -28.70 19.08 17.58
C ALA A 173 -28.20 18.67 18.98
N ASN A 174 -28.65 17.55 19.50
CA ASN A 174 -28.24 17.07 20.82
C ASN A 174 -26.97 16.24 20.69
N ALA A 175 -25.84 16.75 21.19
CA ALA A 175 -24.53 16.13 21.07
C ALA A 175 -24.45 14.74 21.73
N GLN A 176 -25.12 14.54 22.88
CA GLN A 176 -25.12 13.22 23.57
C GLN A 176 -25.89 12.16 22.77
N THR A 177 -27.02 12.53 22.19
CA THR A 177 -27.79 11.63 21.32
C THR A 177 -26.99 11.32 20.04
N ALA A 178 -26.33 12.34 19.45
CA ALA A 178 -25.46 12.16 18.30
C ALA A 178 -24.32 11.17 18.60
N LEU A 179 -23.70 11.27 19.78
CA LEU A 179 -22.60 10.37 20.19
C LEU A 179 -23.05 8.90 20.21
N ILE A 180 -24.24 8.61 20.76
CA ILE A 180 -24.75 7.23 20.80
C ILE A 180 -24.91 6.67 19.39
N TYR A 181 -25.55 7.41 18.49
CA TYR A 181 -25.70 7.00 17.08
C TYR A 181 -24.37 6.92 16.35
N SER A 182 -23.44 7.82 16.61
CA SER A 182 -22.08 7.81 16.07
C SER A 182 -21.33 6.54 16.49
N ALA A 183 -21.38 6.18 17.76
CA ALA A 183 -20.77 4.96 18.28
C ALA A 183 -21.34 3.71 17.60
N LEU A 184 -22.67 3.62 17.50
CA LEU A 184 -23.34 2.50 16.85
C LEU A 184 -22.98 2.42 15.36
N ALA A 185 -23.05 3.54 14.63
CA ALA A 185 -22.71 3.58 13.21
C ALA A 185 -21.25 3.20 12.94
N THR A 186 -20.34 3.72 13.76
CA THR A 186 -18.91 3.42 13.65
C THR A 186 -18.60 1.96 13.94
N LEU A 187 -19.19 1.39 15.02
CA LEU A 187 -19.00 -0.04 15.35
C LEU A 187 -19.56 -0.96 14.26
N ILE A 188 -20.74 -0.64 13.71
CA ILE A 188 -21.32 -1.41 12.60
C ILE A 188 -20.41 -1.30 11.35
N ALA A 189 -19.94 -0.10 11.03
CA ALA A 189 -19.04 0.10 9.88
C ALA A 189 -17.73 -0.66 10.06
N LEU A 190 -17.10 -0.60 11.25
CA LEU A 190 -15.87 -1.34 11.55
C LEU A 190 -16.11 -2.86 11.48
N PHE A 191 -17.25 -3.35 11.98
CA PHE A 191 -17.57 -4.77 11.90
C PHE A 191 -17.74 -5.23 10.45
N ILE A 192 -18.51 -4.50 9.63
CA ILE A 192 -18.71 -4.82 8.22
C ILE A 192 -17.37 -4.79 7.48
N PHE A 193 -16.59 -3.76 7.72
CA PHE A 193 -15.32 -3.54 7.03
C PHE A 193 -14.23 -4.53 7.44
N GLY A 194 -14.23 -4.97 8.70
CA GLY A 194 -13.27 -5.95 9.21
C GLY A 194 -13.64 -7.41 8.89
N TYR A 195 -14.90 -7.66 8.44
CA TYR A 195 -15.37 -9.00 8.08
C TYR A 195 -15.19 -9.33 6.59
N ILE A 196 -15.06 -8.30 5.74
CA ILE A 196 -14.85 -8.44 4.28
C ILE A 196 -13.37 -8.63 3.98
#